data_fe314a9b197e488c176363882bb1321e
#
_entry.id   fe314a9b197e488c176363882bb1321e
#
_cell.length_a   1.000
_cell.length_b   1.000
_cell.length_c   1.000
_cell.angle_alpha   90.00
_cell.angle_beta   90.00
_cell.angle_gamma   90.00
#
_symmetry.space_group_name_H-M   'P 1'
#
loop_
_entity.id
_entity.type
_entity.pdbx_description
1 polymer ?
#
loop_
_entity_poly.entity_id
_entity_poly.type
_entity_poly.pdbx_seq_one_letter_code
_entity_poly.pdbx_strand_id
1 'polypeptide(L)'
;ILDTEVPGPAPTEPCLPTSPDYDKTVTATGLPFFENFYAGGISSSGKVRGFVDNTLGPVYTTGNGFRQPLGGSFLVAGSVEAIFPKLFDSPAARISAFVDFGNVYNGWDNFDAGDLRISTGIALLWRSPMGPLSISYAIPLRKEDTDQVERLQFTFGGQL
;
A
#
# COMPACT_ATOMS: atom_id res chain seq x y z
N ILE A 1 -8.72 -51.77 -23.45
CA ILE A 1 -9.09 -51.53 -22.07
C ILE A 1 -8.46 -50.20 -21.72
N LEU A 2 -9.28 -49.16 -21.79
CA LEU A 2 -8.90 -47.78 -21.45
C LEU A 2 -9.16 -47.64 -19.95
N ASP A 3 -8.08 -47.52 -19.21
CA ASP A 3 -8.11 -47.17 -17.80
C ASP A 3 -8.45 -45.67 -17.70
N THR A 4 -9.71 -45.36 -17.46
CA THR A 4 -10.15 -43.99 -17.15
C THR A 4 -9.93 -43.77 -15.67
N GLU A 5 -8.75 -43.26 -15.30
CA GLU A 5 -8.52 -42.71 -13.98
C GLU A 5 -9.48 -41.55 -13.76
N VAL A 6 -10.48 -41.78 -12.96
CA VAL A 6 -11.38 -40.75 -12.47
C VAL A 6 -10.52 -39.82 -11.59
N PRO A 7 -10.43 -38.53 -11.89
CA PRO A 7 -9.73 -37.61 -11.00
C PRO A 7 -10.41 -37.66 -9.63
N GLY A 8 -9.61 -37.96 -8.61
CA GLY A 8 -10.09 -37.97 -7.22
C GLY A 8 -10.75 -36.63 -6.88
N PRO A 9 -11.62 -36.60 -5.88
CA PRO A 9 -12.29 -35.38 -5.46
C PRO A 9 -11.22 -34.31 -5.16
N ALA A 10 -11.45 -33.11 -5.67
CA ALA A 10 -10.62 -31.98 -5.38
C ALA A 10 -10.42 -31.86 -3.87
N PRO A 11 -9.20 -31.57 -3.38
CA PRO A 11 -8.95 -31.43 -1.97
C PRO A 11 -9.92 -30.42 -1.37
N THR A 12 -10.76 -30.87 -0.48
CA THR A 12 -11.76 -30.05 0.23
C THR A 12 -11.13 -29.25 1.36
N GLU A 13 -9.84 -29.35 1.54
CA GLU A 13 -9.12 -28.48 2.46
C GLU A 13 -8.74 -27.21 1.72
N PRO A 14 -9.14 -26.03 2.24
CA PRO A 14 -8.53 -24.78 1.80
C PRO A 14 -7.03 -24.96 1.97
N CYS A 15 -6.24 -24.57 0.97
CA CYS A 15 -4.78 -24.58 1.04
C CYS A 15 -4.35 -23.67 2.20
N LEU A 16 -4.41 -24.19 3.41
CA LEU A 16 -3.90 -23.53 4.61
C LEU A 16 -2.38 -23.58 4.50
N PRO A 17 -1.71 -22.46 4.33
CA PRO A 17 -0.27 -22.42 4.41
C PRO A 17 0.13 -22.89 5.81
N THR A 18 1.01 -23.86 5.87
CA THR A 18 1.57 -24.39 7.12
C THR A 18 2.60 -23.44 7.77
N SER A 19 2.50 -22.15 7.49
CA SER A 19 3.35 -21.14 8.12
C SER A 19 2.84 -20.84 9.53
N PRO A 20 3.69 -20.87 10.57
CA PRO A 20 3.29 -20.49 11.92
C PRO A 20 2.82 -19.04 12.04
N ASP A 21 3.14 -18.17 11.08
CA ASP A 21 2.68 -16.78 11.02
C ASP A 21 1.33 -16.63 10.32
N TYR A 22 0.84 -17.67 9.64
CA TYR A 22 -0.45 -17.64 8.98
C TYR A 22 -1.61 -17.47 9.96
N ASP A 23 -1.52 -18.10 11.11
CA ASP A 23 -2.57 -18.07 12.14
C ASP A 23 -2.71 -16.67 12.78
N LYS A 24 -1.65 -15.89 12.78
CA LYS A 24 -1.69 -14.49 13.26
C LYS A 24 -2.29 -13.52 12.24
N THR A 25 -2.18 -13.84 10.94
CA THR A 25 -2.65 -12.99 9.85
C THR A 25 -4.09 -13.29 9.44
N VAL A 26 -4.59 -14.48 9.71
CA VAL A 26 -5.91 -14.98 9.27
C VAL A 26 -6.94 -15.04 10.40
N THR A 27 -6.59 -14.77 11.63
CA THR A 27 -7.57 -14.36 12.64
C THR A 27 -8.14 -13.00 12.25
N ALA A 28 -8.60 -12.99 11.00
CA ALA A 28 -9.36 -11.91 10.47
C ALA A 28 -10.58 -11.71 11.37
N THR A 29 -10.73 -10.56 11.85
CA THR A 29 -11.90 -9.91 12.41
C THR A 29 -13.15 -10.07 11.53
N GLY A 30 -13.47 -11.25 11.05
CA GLY A 30 -14.70 -11.57 10.32
C GLY A 30 -15.01 -10.74 9.07
N LEU A 31 -14.15 -9.81 8.67
CA LEU A 31 -14.33 -9.05 7.44
C LEU A 31 -13.84 -9.85 6.23
N PRO A 32 -14.60 -9.88 5.14
CA PRO A 32 -14.14 -10.45 3.88
C PRO A 32 -12.88 -9.74 3.39
N PHE A 33 -11.92 -10.46 2.81
CA PHE A 33 -10.63 -9.91 2.37
C PHE A 33 -10.76 -8.75 1.36
N PHE A 34 -11.87 -8.66 0.63
CA PHE A 34 -12.15 -7.59 -0.34
C PHE A 34 -12.60 -6.28 0.33
N GLU A 35 -12.93 -6.30 1.62
CA GLU A 35 -13.24 -5.10 2.42
C GLU A 35 -12.02 -4.60 3.21
N ASN A 36 -10.87 -5.25 3.07
CA ASN A 36 -9.65 -4.83 3.75
C ASN A 36 -9.16 -3.48 3.23
N PHE A 37 -8.61 -2.70 4.14
CA PHE A 37 -7.90 -1.48 3.80
C PHE A 37 -6.51 -1.81 3.28
N TYR A 38 -6.02 -0.96 2.39
CA TYR A 38 -4.67 -1.02 1.85
C TYR A 38 -4.00 0.34 1.99
N ALA A 39 -2.68 0.34 2.17
CA ALA A 39 -1.88 1.55 2.27
C ALA A 39 -0.63 1.46 1.39
N GLY A 40 -0.02 2.62 1.16
CA GLY A 40 1.16 2.78 0.30
C GLY A 40 0.83 3.45 -1.01
N GLY A 41 1.82 4.16 -1.56
CA GLY A 41 1.71 4.83 -2.83
C GLY A 41 0.97 6.16 -2.81
N ILE A 42 0.64 6.63 -4.00
CA ILE A 42 0.01 7.93 -4.23
C ILE A 42 -1.51 7.83 -4.42
N SER A 43 -2.01 6.66 -4.81
CA SER A 43 -3.41 6.44 -5.23
C SER A 43 -4.25 5.69 -4.21
N SER A 44 -3.67 5.12 -3.16
CA SER A 44 -4.41 4.34 -2.16
C SER A 44 -5.18 5.21 -1.18
N SER A 45 -6.19 4.61 -0.52
CA SER A 45 -6.93 5.23 0.59
C SER A 45 -6.00 5.61 1.75
N GLY A 46 -4.94 4.83 1.97
CA GLY A 46 -3.86 5.09 2.92
C GLY A 46 -2.63 5.62 2.19
N LYS A 47 -2.71 6.86 1.67
CA LYS A 47 -1.61 7.47 0.91
C LYS A 47 -0.34 7.59 1.75
N VAL A 48 0.72 6.88 1.34
CA VAL A 48 2.07 7.01 1.89
C VAL A 48 3.04 6.93 0.70
N ARG A 49 3.42 8.09 0.21
CA ARG A 49 4.30 8.21 -0.97
C ARG A 49 5.69 7.64 -0.68
N GLY A 50 6.36 7.10 -1.70
CA GLY A 50 7.67 6.45 -1.54
C GLY A 50 7.61 4.95 -1.37
N PHE A 51 6.40 4.39 -1.27
CA PHE A 51 6.13 2.96 -1.27
C PHE A 51 5.25 2.59 -2.45
N VAL A 52 5.31 1.36 -2.92
CA VAL A 52 4.45 0.87 -3.99
C VAL A 52 2.99 0.88 -3.54
N ASP A 53 2.08 1.19 -4.45
CA ASP A 53 0.64 1.27 -4.17
C ASP A 53 0.12 -0.04 -3.53
N ASN A 54 -0.61 0.10 -2.42
CA ASN A 54 -1.29 -0.99 -1.73
C ASN A 54 -0.38 -2.12 -1.19
N THR A 55 0.90 -1.82 -0.89
CA THR A 55 1.85 -2.85 -0.44
C THR A 55 2.22 -2.79 1.03
N LEU A 56 1.77 -1.76 1.77
CA LEU A 56 2.04 -1.63 3.19
C LEU A 56 1.07 -2.46 4.03
N GLY A 57 1.57 -3.00 5.12
CA GLY A 57 0.82 -3.81 6.06
C GLY A 57 1.16 -5.30 5.98
N PRO A 58 0.25 -6.17 6.43
CA PRO A 58 0.45 -7.61 6.43
C PRO A 58 0.68 -8.16 5.03
N VAL A 59 1.73 -8.98 4.87
CA VAL A 59 2.15 -9.57 3.59
C VAL A 59 2.19 -11.08 3.70
N TYR A 60 1.58 -11.77 2.76
CA TYR A 60 1.76 -13.20 2.58
C TYR A 60 2.91 -13.48 1.60
N THR A 61 3.85 -14.29 2.02
CA THR A 61 4.95 -14.72 1.16
C THR A 61 4.74 -16.17 0.73
N THR A 62 4.57 -16.40 -0.56
CA THR A 62 4.46 -17.73 -1.14
C THR A 62 5.82 -18.45 -1.09
N GLY A 63 5.83 -19.78 -1.04
CA GLY A 63 7.06 -20.58 -1.05
C GLY A 63 8.03 -20.28 -2.20
N ASN A 64 7.57 -19.65 -3.26
CA ASN A 64 8.38 -19.18 -4.40
C ASN A 64 8.93 -17.74 -4.21
N GLY A 65 8.78 -17.15 -3.02
CA GLY A 65 9.25 -15.80 -2.72
C GLY A 65 8.35 -14.66 -3.23
N PHE A 66 7.20 -14.99 -3.83
CA PHE A 66 6.23 -13.97 -4.25
C PHE A 66 5.51 -13.41 -3.02
N ARG A 67 5.47 -12.08 -2.92
CA ARG A 67 4.83 -11.36 -1.82
C ARG A 67 3.51 -10.77 -2.27
N GLN A 68 2.45 -11.09 -1.54
CA GLN A 68 1.11 -10.57 -1.80
C GLN A 68 0.62 -9.79 -0.58
N PRO A 69 0.28 -8.50 -0.73
CA PRO A 69 -0.31 -7.73 0.36
C PRO A 69 -1.70 -8.26 0.66
N LEU A 70 -1.97 -8.50 1.94
CA LEU A 70 -3.27 -8.98 2.42
C LEU A 70 -4.22 -7.84 2.79
N GLY A 71 -3.68 -6.65 3.00
CA GLY A 71 -4.43 -5.56 3.62
C GLY A 71 -4.74 -5.84 5.10
N GLY A 72 -5.65 -5.09 5.66
CA GLY A 72 -6.07 -5.27 7.05
C GLY A 72 -7.35 -4.52 7.38
N SER A 73 -7.89 -4.77 8.57
CA SER A 73 -9.14 -4.18 9.03
C SER A 73 -8.96 -2.82 9.70
N PHE A 74 -7.72 -2.42 9.99
CA PHE A 74 -7.42 -1.14 10.64
C PHE A 74 -6.32 -0.38 9.88
N LEU A 75 -6.66 0.81 9.41
CA LEU A 75 -5.77 1.70 8.66
C LEU A 75 -5.46 2.94 9.49
N VAL A 76 -4.19 3.27 9.62
CA VAL A 76 -3.71 4.56 10.11
C VAL A 76 -2.88 5.20 9.03
N ALA A 77 -3.29 6.37 8.55
CA ALA A 77 -2.53 7.14 7.57
C ALA A 77 -2.72 8.64 7.78
N GLY A 78 -1.68 9.40 7.52
CA GLY A 78 -1.72 10.84 7.57
C GLY A 78 -0.62 11.47 6.74
N SER A 79 -0.84 12.72 6.34
CA SER A 79 0.08 13.51 5.53
C SER A 79 0.11 14.95 6.02
N VAL A 80 1.30 15.48 6.15
CA VAL A 80 1.53 16.91 6.38
C VAL A 80 2.24 17.46 5.17
N GLU A 81 1.66 18.48 4.55
CA GLU A 81 2.15 19.04 3.28
C GLU A 81 2.28 20.55 3.34
N ALA A 82 3.46 21.05 3.05
CA ALA A 82 3.75 22.47 2.92
C ALA A 82 3.75 22.87 1.42
N ILE A 83 2.81 23.69 1.03
CA ILE A 83 2.63 24.10 -0.38
C ILE A 83 3.34 25.43 -0.64
N PHE A 84 4.11 25.51 -1.72
CA PHE A 84 4.84 26.69 -2.17
C PHE A 84 4.22 27.26 -3.45
N PRO A 85 3.19 28.11 -3.35
CA PRO A 85 2.41 28.54 -4.52
C PRO A 85 3.15 29.52 -5.42
N LYS A 86 4.22 30.16 -4.94
CA LYS A 86 4.95 31.21 -5.66
C LYS A 86 6.26 30.77 -6.29
N LEU A 87 6.59 29.49 -6.24
CA LEU A 87 7.87 29.00 -6.77
C LEU A 87 7.91 29.03 -8.30
N PHE A 88 6.74 28.92 -8.93
CA PHE A 88 6.54 29.20 -10.34
C PHE A 88 5.56 30.36 -10.47
N ASP A 89 5.86 31.36 -11.29
CA ASP A 89 4.97 32.49 -11.61
C ASP A 89 3.72 32.04 -12.40
N SER A 90 3.33 30.80 -12.28
CA SER A 90 2.22 30.15 -12.97
C SER A 90 1.22 29.57 -11.99
N PRO A 91 -0.05 29.94 -12.07
CA PRO A 91 -1.10 29.33 -11.25
C PRO A 91 -1.37 27.86 -11.61
N ALA A 92 -0.81 27.38 -12.71
CA ALA A 92 -1.00 26.00 -13.19
C ALA A 92 -0.08 24.99 -12.52
N ALA A 93 1.03 25.42 -11.90
CA ALA A 93 1.99 24.54 -11.27
C ALA A 93 2.21 24.90 -9.79
N ARG A 94 2.26 23.89 -8.93
CA ARG A 94 2.52 24.02 -7.49
C ARG A 94 3.54 22.98 -7.07
N ILE A 95 4.50 23.40 -6.25
CA ILE A 95 5.40 22.50 -5.56
C ILE A 95 4.99 22.43 -4.11
N SER A 96 5.11 21.25 -3.54
CA SER A 96 4.94 21.01 -2.11
C SER A 96 6.05 20.11 -1.57
N ALA A 97 6.37 20.30 -0.30
CA ALA A 97 7.15 19.36 0.48
C ALA A 97 6.19 18.63 1.43
N PHE A 98 6.41 17.34 1.63
CA PHE A 98 5.49 16.54 2.43
C PHE A 98 6.21 15.58 3.38
N VAL A 99 5.48 15.19 4.40
CA VAL A 99 5.80 14.05 5.26
C VAL A 99 4.53 13.22 5.34
N ASP A 100 4.62 11.98 4.89
CA ASP A 100 3.55 11.01 4.95
C ASP A 100 3.90 9.94 5.98
N PHE A 101 2.88 9.46 6.68
CA PHE A 101 3.01 8.32 7.59
C PHE A 101 1.78 7.43 7.49
N GLY A 102 1.97 6.15 7.70
CA GLY A 102 0.85 5.21 7.72
C GLY A 102 1.26 3.76 7.72
N ASN A 103 0.31 2.93 8.06
CA ASN A 103 0.38 1.48 7.96
C ASN A 103 -1.01 0.87 8.07
N VAL A 104 -1.11 -0.42 7.73
CA VAL A 104 -2.33 -1.23 7.86
C VAL A 104 -2.08 -2.35 8.85
N TYR A 105 -3.08 -2.64 9.68
CA TYR A 105 -3.02 -3.65 10.74
C TYR A 105 -4.23 -4.59 10.67
N ASN A 106 -4.06 -5.82 11.15
CA ASN A 106 -5.13 -6.82 11.27
C ASN A 106 -6.03 -6.60 12.49
N GLY A 107 -6.43 -5.38 12.74
CA GLY A 107 -7.24 -5.00 13.88
C GLY A 107 -6.55 -3.94 14.71
N TRP A 108 -7.34 -3.26 15.49
CA TRP A 108 -6.88 -2.16 16.32
C TRP A 108 -5.97 -2.64 17.47
N ASP A 109 -6.19 -3.90 17.93
CA ASP A 109 -5.40 -4.51 19.00
C ASP A 109 -3.95 -4.77 18.61
N ASN A 110 -3.68 -4.84 17.31
CA ASN A 110 -2.36 -5.06 16.74
C ASN A 110 -1.65 -3.75 16.34
N PHE A 111 -2.22 -2.61 16.73
CA PHE A 111 -1.61 -1.33 16.44
C PHE A 111 -0.31 -1.15 17.23
N ASP A 112 0.79 -0.94 16.50
CA ASP A 112 2.07 -0.52 17.05
C ASP A 112 2.56 0.74 16.32
N ALA A 113 2.77 1.81 17.07
CA ALA A 113 3.34 3.04 16.51
C ALA A 113 4.78 2.84 16.03
N GLY A 114 5.45 1.77 16.49
CA GLY A 114 6.76 1.34 16.03
C GLY A 114 6.75 0.88 14.57
N ASP A 115 5.64 0.34 14.10
CA ASP A 115 5.50 -0.20 12.75
C ASP A 115 4.98 0.81 11.73
N LEU A 116 4.73 2.06 12.16
CA LEU A 116 4.35 3.12 11.23
C LEU A 116 5.48 3.41 10.23
N ARG A 117 5.18 3.31 8.95
CA ARG A 117 6.07 3.74 7.87
C ARG A 117 6.02 5.24 7.76
N ILE A 118 7.16 5.85 7.52
CA ILE A 118 7.30 7.31 7.39
C ILE A 118 8.11 7.60 6.15
N SER A 119 7.64 8.51 5.34
CA SER A 119 8.35 9.02 4.17
C SER A 119 8.30 10.54 4.12
N THR A 120 9.26 11.13 3.45
CA THR A 120 9.30 12.56 3.17
C THR A 120 9.69 12.79 1.72
N GLY A 121 9.28 13.91 1.17
CA GLY A 121 9.61 14.20 -0.21
C GLY A 121 9.06 15.51 -0.71
N ILE A 122 9.13 15.66 -2.02
CA ILE A 122 8.59 16.80 -2.77
C ILE A 122 7.59 16.28 -3.78
N ALA A 123 6.55 17.09 -4.04
CA ALA A 123 5.58 16.81 -5.06
C ALA A 123 5.36 18.03 -5.96
N LEU A 124 5.20 17.77 -7.24
CA LEU A 124 4.81 18.75 -8.25
C LEU A 124 3.39 18.41 -8.70
N LEU A 125 2.49 19.35 -8.53
CA LEU A 125 1.16 19.29 -9.09
C LEU A 125 1.07 20.27 -10.26
N TRP A 126 0.77 19.75 -11.43
CA TRP A 126 0.62 20.55 -12.63
C TRP A 126 -0.74 20.34 -13.29
N ARG A 127 -1.49 21.43 -13.44
CA ARG A 127 -2.74 21.45 -14.19
C ARG A 127 -2.45 21.62 -15.68
N SER A 128 -2.27 20.50 -16.37
CA SER A 128 -2.09 20.52 -17.82
C SER A 128 -3.43 20.67 -18.55
N PRO A 129 -3.43 21.12 -19.81
CA PRO A 129 -4.66 21.17 -20.63
C PRO A 129 -5.32 19.81 -20.84
N MET A 130 -4.56 18.72 -20.66
CA MET A 130 -5.03 17.33 -20.81
C MET A 130 -5.50 16.72 -19.47
N GLY A 131 -5.34 17.42 -18.36
CA GLY A 131 -5.72 16.96 -17.02
C GLY A 131 -4.65 17.23 -15.97
N PRO A 132 -4.98 17.05 -14.68
CA PRO A 132 -4.01 17.22 -13.61
C PRO A 132 -2.96 16.12 -13.64
N LEU A 133 -1.69 16.51 -13.54
CA LEU A 133 -0.54 15.63 -13.41
C LEU A 133 0.09 15.87 -12.04
N SER A 134 0.28 14.80 -11.29
CA SER A 134 1.01 14.81 -10.03
C SER A 134 2.26 13.95 -10.15
N ILE A 135 3.41 14.52 -9.82
CA ILE A 135 4.68 13.82 -9.75
C ILE A 135 5.22 13.99 -8.34
N SER A 136 5.60 12.91 -7.69
CA SER A 136 6.20 12.94 -6.36
C SER A 136 7.51 12.18 -6.33
N TYR A 137 8.48 12.75 -5.63
CA TYR A 137 9.72 12.08 -5.28
C TYR A 137 9.79 11.96 -3.77
N ALA A 138 9.79 10.73 -3.27
CA ALA A 138 9.75 10.43 -1.85
C ALA A 138 10.89 9.52 -1.40
N ILE A 139 11.37 9.78 -0.19
CA ILE A 139 12.41 9.00 0.46
C ILE A 139 11.82 8.40 1.71
N PRO A 140 11.75 7.06 1.83
CA PRO A 140 11.34 6.40 3.05
C PRO A 140 12.32 6.69 4.18
N LEU A 141 11.84 7.28 5.27
CA LEU A 141 12.62 7.51 6.48
C LEU A 141 12.55 6.29 7.41
N ARG A 142 11.39 5.65 7.44
CA ARG A 142 11.15 4.44 8.22
C ARG A 142 10.43 3.42 7.35
N LYS A 143 11.06 2.27 7.18
CA LYS A 143 10.57 1.15 6.38
C LYS A 143 10.98 -0.17 7.03
N GLU A 144 10.31 -1.24 6.66
CA GLU A 144 10.76 -2.61 6.92
C GLU A 144 11.44 -3.23 5.70
N ASP A 145 12.16 -4.34 5.92
CA ASP A 145 12.85 -5.06 4.85
C ASP A 145 11.87 -5.73 3.87
N THR A 146 10.62 -5.88 4.29
CA THR A 146 9.55 -6.44 3.48
C THR A 146 8.88 -5.41 2.57
N ASP A 147 9.08 -4.11 2.85
CA ASP A 147 8.38 -3.04 2.14
C ASP A 147 8.93 -2.85 0.72
N GLN A 148 8.02 -2.67 -0.21
CA GLN A 148 8.35 -2.33 -1.60
C GLN A 148 8.44 -0.82 -1.75
N VAL A 149 9.64 -0.34 -2.09
CA VAL A 149 9.94 1.10 -2.19
C VAL A 149 9.84 1.56 -3.64
N GLU A 150 9.07 2.61 -3.88
CA GLU A 150 8.98 3.32 -5.15
C GLU A 150 9.13 4.82 -4.92
N ARG A 151 10.35 5.32 -5.16
CA ARG A 151 10.69 6.72 -4.84
C ARG A 151 10.08 7.74 -5.78
N LEU A 152 9.94 7.40 -7.06
CA LEU A 152 9.35 8.28 -8.06
C LEU A 152 7.98 7.76 -8.44
N GLN A 153 6.96 8.56 -8.18
CA GLN A 153 5.58 8.20 -8.47
C GLN A 153 4.91 9.31 -9.26
N PHE A 154 4.07 8.94 -10.20
CA PHE A 154 3.29 9.90 -10.97
C PHE A 154 1.84 9.42 -11.11
N THR A 155 0.92 10.38 -11.13
CA THR A 155 -0.49 10.12 -11.34
C THR A 155 -1.03 11.11 -12.35
N PHE A 156 -1.80 10.63 -13.28
CA PHE A 156 -2.49 11.42 -14.29
C PHE A 156 -4.00 11.32 -14.10
N GLY A 157 -4.70 12.45 -14.10
CA GLY A 157 -6.16 12.46 -13.98
C GLY A 157 -6.69 12.15 -12.58
N GLY A 158 -5.85 12.12 -11.53
CA GLY A 158 -6.26 11.91 -10.15
C GLY A 158 -7.14 13.05 -9.63
N GLN A 159 -8.05 12.71 -8.70
CA GLN A 159 -8.83 13.73 -7.99
C GLN A 159 -7.90 14.56 -7.09
N LEU A 160 -8.08 15.85 -7.14
CA LEU A 160 -7.41 16.85 -6.29
C LEU A 160 -8.13 16.97 -4.95
#